data_60e5b09454bf6d8f236e314512668c05
#
_entry.id   60e5b09454bf6d8f236e314512668c05
#
_cell.length_a   1.000
_cell.length_b   1.000
_cell.length_c   1.000
_cell.angle_alpha   90.00
_cell.angle_beta   90.00
_cell.angle_gamma   90.00
#
_symmetry.space_group_name_H-M   'P 1'
#
loop_
_entity.id
_entity.type
_entity.pdbx_description
1 polymer ?
#
loop_
_entity_poly.entity_id
_entity_poly.type
_entity_poly.pdbx_seq_one_letter_code
_entity_poly.pdbx_strand_id
1 'polypeptide(L)'
;NIINVQAIAENPKKNIPKAFFIASILVAGVYFLLGYVASGVAPYDQVAGQNLGYIAGLVLPGPLAVFFIVGGAMCSLSTALLGGISGMPFMIIGIAEDGWLPKFFTKKFNVVVTLAIISILPIIGGFSLDNIVSMMLVPGMAIGAITNYQAMSMPERFPEEWANSGLKCSPTLYRILMVISIITSLMTSFFSLTSLTLPMAIGTVIATILIFVWTWYRMKKGYVNITSTTDMSEEPAQAK
;
A
#
# COMPACT_ATOMS: atom_id res chain seq x y z
N ASN A 1 -0.82 7.13 -0.20
CA ASN A 1 -0.25 8.37 -0.81
C ASN A 1 -1.30 9.44 -1.11
N ILE A 2 -2.57 9.11 -1.41
CA ILE A 2 -3.63 10.10 -1.69
C ILE A 2 -3.96 10.96 -0.46
N ILE A 3 -3.93 10.38 0.73
CA ILE A 3 -4.18 11.10 1.99
C ILE A 3 -3.13 12.22 2.19
N ASN A 4 -1.89 11.98 1.79
CA ASN A 4 -0.81 12.97 1.91
C ASN A 4 -0.97 14.17 0.97
N VAL A 5 -1.82 14.05 -0.06
CA VAL A 5 -2.11 15.12 -1.03
C VAL A 5 -3.30 15.98 -0.58
N GLN A 6 -4.00 15.58 0.49
CA GLN A 6 -5.20 16.28 0.97
C GLN A 6 -4.93 17.75 1.30
N ALA A 7 -3.74 18.06 1.83
CA ALA A 7 -3.36 19.43 2.21
C ALA A 7 -3.14 20.37 1.00
N ILE A 8 -2.88 19.79 -0.19
CA ILE A 8 -2.57 20.57 -1.42
C ILE A 8 -3.70 20.49 -2.46
N ALA A 9 -4.72 19.66 -2.24
CA ALA A 9 -5.79 19.46 -3.19
C ALA A 9 -6.88 20.52 -3.05
N GLU A 10 -7.30 21.10 -4.17
CA GLU A 10 -8.50 21.94 -4.21
C GLU A 10 -9.75 21.08 -3.96
N ASN A 11 -10.62 21.52 -3.04
CA ASN A 11 -11.85 20.81 -2.65
C ASN A 11 -11.61 19.31 -2.38
N PRO A 12 -10.74 18.96 -1.41
CA PRO A 12 -10.27 17.59 -1.21
C PRO A 12 -11.41 16.61 -0.95
N LYS A 13 -12.45 17.00 -0.21
CA LYS A 13 -13.62 16.17 0.09
C LYS A 13 -14.34 15.65 -1.16
N LYS A 14 -14.31 16.39 -2.26
CA LYS A 14 -14.99 16.04 -3.53
C LYS A 14 -14.02 15.44 -4.55
N ASN A 15 -12.86 16.06 -4.69
CA ASN A 15 -11.91 15.71 -5.77
C ASN A 15 -11.11 14.45 -5.47
N ILE A 16 -10.74 14.18 -4.21
CA ILE A 16 -9.97 12.99 -3.85
C ILE A 16 -10.76 11.70 -4.09
N PRO A 17 -12.02 11.52 -3.62
CA PRO A 17 -12.79 10.31 -3.92
C PRO A 17 -13.01 10.10 -5.42
N LYS A 18 -13.30 11.18 -6.15
CA LYS A 18 -13.51 11.13 -7.61
C LYS A 18 -12.24 10.72 -8.35
N ALA A 19 -11.11 11.33 -8.01
CA ALA A 19 -9.82 11.00 -8.61
C ALA A 19 -9.43 9.55 -8.32
N PHE A 20 -9.64 9.08 -7.09
CA PHE A 20 -9.37 7.70 -6.70
C PHE A 20 -10.20 6.69 -7.52
N PHE A 21 -11.50 6.95 -7.67
CA PHE A 21 -12.41 6.09 -8.42
C PHE A 21 -12.03 6.01 -9.90
N ILE A 22 -11.78 7.17 -10.54
CA ILE A 22 -11.37 7.24 -11.95
C ILE A 22 -10.02 6.53 -12.13
N ALA A 23 -9.04 6.80 -11.27
CA ALA A 23 -7.73 6.16 -11.35
C ALA A 23 -7.82 4.64 -11.18
N SER A 24 -8.66 4.17 -10.26
CA SER A 24 -8.85 2.72 -10.03
C SER A 24 -9.43 2.02 -11.26
N ILE A 25 -10.44 2.61 -11.92
CA ILE A 25 -11.03 2.05 -13.14
C ILE A 25 -10.02 2.06 -14.28
N LEU A 26 -9.29 3.17 -14.46
CA LEU A 26 -8.27 3.28 -15.51
C LEU A 26 -7.16 2.24 -15.31
N VAL A 27 -6.64 2.12 -14.09
CA VAL A 27 -5.59 1.15 -13.77
C VAL A 27 -6.09 -0.28 -13.97
N ALA A 28 -7.29 -0.61 -13.47
CA ALA A 28 -7.89 -1.93 -13.68
C ALA A 28 -8.06 -2.25 -15.17
N GLY A 29 -8.53 -1.30 -15.99
CA GLY A 29 -8.67 -1.45 -17.43
C GLY A 29 -7.33 -1.68 -18.13
N VAL A 30 -6.30 -0.91 -17.79
CA VAL A 30 -4.95 -1.08 -18.34
C VAL A 30 -4.37 -2.44 -17.96
N TYR A 31 -4.46 -2.87 -16.69
CA TYR A 31 -3.98 -4.18 -16.27
C TYR A 31 -4.73 -5.33 -16.95
N PHE A 32 -6.05 -5.20 -17.11
CA PHE A 32 -6.84 -6.19 -17.82
C PHE A 32 -6.40 -6.32 -19.29
N LEU A 33 -6.23 -5.20 -19.99
CA LEU A 33 -5.77 -5.19 -21.38
C LEU A 33 -4.36 -5.76 -21.51
N LEU A 34 -3.44 -5.38 -20.63
CA LEU A 34 -2.07 -5.90 -20.61
C LEU A 34 -2.05 -7.41 -20.37
N GLY A 35 -2.82 -7.90 -19.41
CA GLY A 35 -2.94 -9.33 -19.12
C GLY A 35 -3.54 -10.10 -20.28
N TYR A 36 -4.60 -9.58 -20.91
CA TYR A 36 -5.23 -10.18 -22.06
C TYR A 36 -4.29 -10.26 -23.27
N VAL A 37 -3.61 -9.17 -23.59
CA VAL A 37 -2.64 -9.13 -24.70
C VAL A 37 -1.46 -10.06 -24.40
N ALA A 38 -0.89 -9.98 -23.20
CA ALA A 38 0.26 -10.79 -22.82
C ALA A 38 -0.03 -12.30 -22.89
N SER A 39 -1.23 -12.72 -22.50
CA SER A 39 -1.64 -14.13 -22.57
C SER A 39 -1.85 -14.65 -23.99
N GLY A 40 -2.07 -13.75 -24.97
CA GLY A 40 -2.25 -14.10 -26.37
C GLY A 40 -1.00 -14.07 -27.25
N VAL A 41 0.15 -13.65 -26.69
CA VAL A 41 1.40 -13.46 -27.46
C VAL A 41 2.06 -14.79 -27.86
N ALA A 42 2.05 -15.77 -26.96
CA ALA A 42 2.67 -17.06 -27.16
C ALA A 42 1.94 -18.15 -26.35
N PRO A 43 2.22 -19.45 -26.56
CA PRO A 43 1.67 -20.52 -25.74
C PRO A 43 1.89 -20.31 -24.24
N TYR A 44 0.92 -20.76 -23.44
CA TYR A 44 0.89 -20.52 -21.99
C TYR A 44 2.20 -20.92 -21.27
N ASP A 45 2.78 -22.03 -21.63
CA ASP A 45 4.05 -22.55 -21.08
C ASP A 45 5.25 -21.62 -21.29
N GLN A 46 5.20 -20.76 -22.32
CA GLN A 46 6.26 -19.80 -22.61
C GLN A 46 6.05 -18.43 -21.93
N VAL A 47 4.81 -18.05 -21.64
CA VAL A 47 4.51 -16.74 -21.07
C VAL A 47 4.19 -16.80 -19.59
N ALA A 48 3.78 -17.93 -19.06
CA ALA A 48 3.46 -18.10 -17.66
C ALA A 48 4.67 -17.84 -16.76
N GLY A 49 4.51 -16.97 -15.78
CA GLY A 49 5.57 -16.57 -14.86
C GLY A 49 6.64 -15.64 -15.44
N GLN A 50 6.52 -15.24 -16.71
CA GLN A 50 7.44 -14.30 -17.34
C GLN A 50 7.04 -12.84 -17.09
N ASN A 51 8.03 -11.95 -17.02
CA ASN A 51 7.78 -10.53 -16.88
C ASN A 51 7.37 -9.90 -18.23
N LEU A 52 6.69 -8.75 -18.17
CA LEU A 52 6.22 -8.04 -19.36
C LEU A 52 7.35 -7.61 -20.31
N GLY A 53 8.57 -7.41 -19.80
CA GLY A 53 9.74 -7.08 -20.64
C GLY A 53 10.13 -8.24 -21.56
N TYR A 54 10.08 -9.48 -21.05
CA TYR A 54 10.30 -10.68 -21.84
C TYR A 54 9.22 -10.83 -22.93
N ILE A 55 7.95 -10.69 -22.54
CA ILE A 55 6.80 -10.80 -23.44
C ILE A 55 6.86 -9.70 -24.53
N ALA A 56 7.23 -8.48 -24.16
CA ALA A 56 7.42 -7.39 -25.12
C ALA A 56 8.53 -7.71 -26.13
N GLY A 57 9.60 -8.35 -25.70
CA GLY A 57 10.71 -8.80 -26.58
C GLY A 57 10.30 -9.85 -27.60
N LEU A 58 9.22 -10.61 -27.37
CA LEU A 58 8.69 -11.57 -28.35
C LEU A 58 7.93 -10.92 -29.51
N VAL A 59 7.39 -9.71 -29.28
CA VAL A 59 6.46 -9.05 -30.25
C VAL A 59 7.07 -7.80 -30.85
N LEU A 60 7.84 -7.05 -30.03
CA LEU A 60 8.37 -5.76 -30.46
C LEU A 60 9.72 -5.91 -31.18
N PRO A 61 9.95 -5.17 -32.28
CA PRO A 61 11.28 -5.06 -32.89
C PRO A 61 12.30 -4.57 -31.84
N GLY A 62 13.56 -5.01 -31.97
CA GLY A 62 14.62 -4.74 -30.97
C GLY A 62 14.68 -3.31 -30.42
N PRO A 63 14.67 -2.25 -31.26
CA PRO A 63 14.67 -0.86 -30.77
C PRO A 63 13.43 -0.51 -29.93
N LEU A 64 12.24 -1.01 -30.30
CA LEU A 64 11.02 -0.77 -29.54
C LEU A 64 10.97 -1.57 -28.24
N ALA A 65 11.51 -2.79 -28.21
CA ALA A 65 11.66 -3.58 -27.00
C ALA A 65 12.59 -2.88 -25.99
N VAL A 66 13.72 -2.34 -26.45
CA VAL A 66 14.62 -1.54 -25.61
C VAL A 66 13.92 -0.27 -25.10
N PHE A 67 13.20 0.44 -25.95
CA PHE A 67 12.43 1.61 -25.53
C PHE A 67 11.35 1.26 -24.49
N PHE A 68 10.66 0.14 -24.65
CA PHE A 68 9.67 -0.35 -23.69
C PHE A 68 10.31 -0.62 -22.31
N ILE A 69 11.47 -1.27 -22.28
CA ILE A 69 12.15 -1.62 -21.02
C ILE A 69 12.76 -0.36 -20.39
N VAL A 70 13.53 0.42 -21.14
CA VAL A 70 14.24 1.59 -20.60
C VAL A 70 13.31 2.77 -20.40
N GLY A 71 12.52 3.14 -21.39
CA GLY A 71 11.62 4.29 -21.32
C GLY A 71 10.36 4.01 -20.49
N GLY A 72 9.83 2.79 -20.51
CA GLY A 72 8.66 2.40 -19.75
C GLY A 72 9.02 1.90 -18.35
N ALA A 73 9.61 0.71 -18.25
CA ALA A 73 9.81 0.03 -16.98
C ALA A 73 10.82 0.75 -16.07
N MET A 74 12.00 1.13 -16.58
CA MET A 74 13.02 1.79 -15.74
C MET A 74 12.58 3.19 -15.28
N CYS A 75 11.98 3.99 -16.17
CA CYS A 75 11.46 5.31 -15.78
C CYS A 75 10.33 5.21 -14.77
N SER A 76 9.41 4.25 -14.94
CA SER A 76 8.31 4.00 -14.00
C SER A 76 8.85 3.59 -12.62
N LEU A 77 9.79 2.64 -12.57
CA LEU A 77 10.43 2.23 -11.31
C LEU A 77 11.17 3.38 -10.63
N SER A 78 11.91 4.19 -11.40
CA SER A 78 12.62 5.36 -10.87
C SER A 78 11.65 6.37 -10.26
N THR A 79 10.53 6.64 -10.91
CA THR A 79 9.49 7.56 -10.40
C THR A 79 8.84 7.00 -9.12
N ALA A 80 8.55 5.70 -9.09
CA ALA A 80 8.00 5.04 -7.92
C ALA A 80 8.97 5.09 -6.71
N LEU A 81 10.26 4.87 -6.95
CA LEU A 81 11.31 4.98 -5.93
C LEU A 81 11.43 6.40 -5.39
N LEU A 82 11.47 7.41 -6.28
CA LEU A 82 11.52 8.81 -5.87
C LEU A 82 10.31 9.21 -5.03
N GLY A 83 9.10 8.77 -5.42
CA GLY A 83 7.88 8.99 -4.65
C GLY A 83 7.91 8.32 -3.27
N GLY A 84 8.43 7.10 -3.21
CA GLY A 84 8.60 6.35 -1.95
C GLY A 84 9.60 7.02 -1.01
N ILE A 85 10.79 7.34 -1.50
CA ILE A 85 11.85 8.00 -0.71
C ILE A 85 11.41 9.39 -0.23
N SER A 86 10.58 10.09 -1.01
CA SER A 86 10.10 11.41 -0.64
C SER A 86 8.98 11.37 0.41
N GLY A 87 8.04 10.43 0.33
CA GLY A 87 6.84 10.39 1.16
C GLY A 87 6.91 9.48 2.38
N MET A 88 7.49 8.27 2.25
CA MET A 88 7.55 7.29 3.35
C MET A 88 8.21 7.81 4.64
N PRO A 89 9.33 8.55 4.58
CA PRO A 89 9.97 9.02 5.81
C PRO A 89 9.05 9.86 6.68
N PHE A 90 8.20 10.71 6.09
CA PHE A 90 7.29 11.55 6.86
C PHE A 90 6.22 10.73 7.60
N MET A 91 5.72 9.65 6.99
CA MET A 91 4.79 8.75 7.68
C MET A 91 5.46 8.08 8.89
N ILE A 92 6.70 7.62 8.75
CA ILE A 92 7.44 6.96 9.83
C ILE A 92 7.78 7.97 10.94
N ILE A 93 8.12 9.20 10.58
CA ILE A 93 8.36 10.28 11.55
C ILE A 93 7.09 10.54 12.37
N GLY A 94 5.93 10.70 11.71
CA GLY A 94 4.65 10.88 12.42
C GLY A 94 4.35 9.73 13.38
N ILE A 95 4.53 8.47 12.94
CA ILE A 95 4.37 7.29 13.79
C ILE A 95 5.36 7.32 14.99
N ALA A 96 6.56 7.85 14.80
CA ALA A 96 7.55 7.99 15.88
C ALA A 96 7.22 9.15 16.84
N GLU A 97 6.67 10.25 16.33
CA GLU A 97 6.18 11.38 17.12
C GLU A 97 4.99 10.99 17.98
N ASP A 98 4.07 10.18 17.45
CA ASP A 98 2.96 9.59 18.21
C ASP A 98 3.42 8.58 19.28
N GLY A 99 4.70 8.23 19.31
CA GLY A 99 5.27 7.34 20.32
C GLY A 99 5.25 5.85 19.98
N TRP A 100 4.81 5.44 18.78
CA TRP A 100 4.81 4.03 18.35
C TRP A 100 6.21 3.49 18.06
N LEU A 101 7.11 4.36 17.61
CA LEU A 101 8.52 4.03 17.36
C LEU A 101 9.45 4.79 18.33
N PRO A 102 10.70 4.32 18.48
CA PRO A 102 11.70 5.06 19.27
C PRO A 102 11.97 6.45 18.68
N LYS A 103 12.33 7.41 19.54
CA LYS A 103 12.69 8.79 19.14
C LYS A 103 13.81 8.88 18.09
N PHE A 104 14.58 7.81 17.91
CA PHE A 104 15.58 7.71 16.83
C PHE A 104 14.97 7.96 15.44
N PHE A 105 13.72 7.55 15.23
CA PHE A 105 13.00 7.67 13.95
C PHE A 105 12.29 9.02 13.74
N THR A 106 12.42 9.98 14.65
CA THR A 106 11.92 11.35 14.42
C THR A 106 12.81 12.15 13.46
N LYS A 107 14.05 11.70 13.21
CA LYS A 107 14.97 12.35 12.29
C LYS A 107 14.89 11.72 10.89
N LYS A 108 14.59 12.51 9.87
CA LYS A 108 14.46 12.06 8.48
C LYS A 108 15.67 11.24 8.00
N PHE A 109 16.88 11.67 8.31
CA PHE A 109 18.11 10.97 7.94
C PHE A 109 18.14 9.54 8.48
N ASN A 110 17.82 9.34 9.75
CA ASN A 110 17.82 8.03 10.40
C ASN A 110 16.78 7.10 9.75
N VAL A 111 15.61 7.64 9.42
CA VAL A 111 14.55 6.87 8.74
C VAL A 111 15.02 6.42 7.36
N VAL A 112 15.56 7.34 6.56
CA VAL A 112 16.03 7.02 5.19
C VAL A 112 17.15 5.99 5.22
N VAL A 113 18.13 6.13 6.12
CA VAL A 113 19.23 5.17 6.27
C VAL A 113 18.70 3.79 6.70
N THR A 114 17.80 3.76 7.68
CA THR A 114 17.20 2.49 8.12
C THR A 114 16.41 1.80 7.01
N LEU A 115 15.60 2.56 6.26
CA LEU A 115 14.87 2.03 5.12
C LEU A 115 15.82 1.50 4.03
N ALA A 116 16.90 2.22 3.73
CA ALA A 116 17.91 1.76 2.77
C ALA A 116 18.55 0.44 3.21
N ILE A 117 18.96 0.33 4.48
CA ILE A 117 19.54 -0.91 5.02
C ILE A 117 18.53 -2.06 4.93
N ILE A 118 17.28 -1.85 5.37
CA ILE A 118 16.24 -2.89 5.33
C ILE A 118 15.97 -3.32 3.88
N SER A 119 16.00 -2.39 2.92
CA SER A 119 15.75 -2.70 1.50
C SER A 119 16.87 -3.51 0.86
N ILE A 120 18.11 -3.39 1.34
CA ILE A 120 19.25 -4.12 0.82
C ILE A 120 19.30 -5.57 1.34
N LEU A 121 18.79 -5.83 2.55
CA LEU A 121 18.85 -7.16 3.18
C LEU A 121 18.23 -8.28 2.32
N PRO A 122 17.03 -8.15 1.75
CA PRO A 122 16.46 -9.18 0.89
C PRO A 122 17.27 -9.42 -0.39
N ILE A 123 17.90 -8.37 -0.92
CA ILE A 123 18.75 -8.47 -2.12
C ILE A 123 20.00 -9.30 -1.83
N ILE A 124 20.66 -9.03 -0.69
CA ILE A 124 21.82 -9.81 -0.24
C ILE A 124 21.41 -11.26 0.08
N GLY A 125 20.20 -11.46 0.62
CA GLY A 125 19.62 -12.77 0.89
C GLY A 125 19.22 -13.56 -0.38
N GLY A 126 19.35 -12.98 -1.57
CA GLY A 126 18.99 -13.64 -2.84
C GLY A 126 17.49 -13.86 -3.01
N PHE A 127 16.65 -13.11 -2.32
CA PHE A 127 15.19 -13.24 -2.43
C PHE A 127 14.72 -12.72 -3.80
N SER A 128 13.85 -13.50 -4.44
CA SER A 128 13.18 -13.03 -5.67
C SER A 128 12.24 -11.87 -5.35
N LEU A 129 11.96 -11.05 -6.36
CA LEU A 129 11.00 -9.94 -6.23
C LEU A 129 9.62 -10.46 -5.78
N ASP A 130 9.16 -11.59 -6.32
CA ASP A 130 7.88 -12.19 -5.97
C ASP A 130 7.81 -12.61 -4.50
N ASN A 131 8.90 -13.15 -3.97
CA ASN A 131 9.01 -13.50 -2.54
C ASN A 131 8.91 -12.25 -1.66
N ILE A 132 9.62 -11.18 -2.01
CA ILE A 132 9.59 -9.91 -1.26
C ILE A 132 8.17 -9.32 -1.27
N VAL A 133 7.52 -9.29 -2.44
CA VAL A 133 6.14 -8.79 -2.58
C VAL A 133 5.18 -9.64 -1.76
N SER A 134 5.27 -10.96 -1.84
CA SER A 134 4.41 -11.87 -1.09
C SER A 134 4.59 -11.72 0.43
N MET A 135 5.83 -11.60 0.92
CA MET A 135 6.11 -11.34 2.34
C MET A 135 5.51 -10.01 2.83
N MET A 136 5.40 -8.99 1.97
CA MET A 136 4.75 -7.71 2.31
C MET A 136 3.22 -7.81 2.22
N LEU A 137 2.68 -8.56 1.25
CA LEU A 137 1.24 -8.69 1.06
C LEU A 137 0.57 -9.46 2.21
N VAL A 138 1.23 -10.48 2.77
CA VAL A 138 0.66 -11.27 3.87
C VAL A 138 0.20 -10.40 5.04
N PRO A 139 1.07 -9.64 5.74
CA PRO A 139 0.64 -8.77 6.84
C PRO A 139 -0.19 -7.58 6.35
N GLY A 140 0.14 -7.00 5.20
CA GLY A 140 -0.55 -5.83 4.66
C GLY A 140 -2.02 -6.10 4.37
N MET A 141 -2.34 -7.22 3.75
CA MET A 141 -3.72 -7.61 3.46
C MET A 141 -4.46 -8.06 4.71
N ALA A 142 -3.80 -8.74 5.66
CA ALA A 142 -4.41 -9.10 6.94
C ALA A 142 -4.80 -7.85 7.76
N ILE A 143 -3.91 -6.84 7.84
CA ILE A 143 -4.22 -5.56 8.49
C ILE A 143 -5.32 -4.82 7.72
N GLY A 144 -5.28 -4.85 6.39
CA GLY A 144 -6.34 -4.29 5.54
C GLY A 144 -7.72 -4.88 5.83
N ALA A 145 -7.81 -6.20 6.04
CA ALA A 145 -9.06 -6.85 6.42
C ALA A 145 -9.59 -6.36 7.78
N ILE A 146 -8.70 -6.21 8.77
CA ILE A 146 -9.05 -5.67 10.10
C ILE A 146 -9.53 -4.22 9.98
N THR A 147 -8.84 -3.40 9.21
CA THR A 147 -9.22 -1.99 8.98
C THR A 147 -10.57 -1.89 8.28
N ASN A 148 -10.83 -2.72 7.28
CA ASN A 148 -12.13 -2.76 6.59
C ASN A 148 -13.26 -3.22 7.51
N TYR A 149 -12.97 -4.18 8.41
CA TYR A 149 -13.94 -4.60 9.43
C TYR A 149 -14.31 -3.43 10.37
N GLN A 150 -13.32 -2.70 10.86
CA GLN A 150 -13.57 -1.52 11.70
C GLN A 150 -14.32 -0.41 10.93
N ALA A 151 -14.00 -0.23 9.65
CA ALA A 151 -14.66 0.75 8.78
C ALA A 151 -16.13 0.44 8.53
N MET A 152 -16.59 -0.81 8.67
CA MET A 152 -18.00 -1.17 8.49
C MET A 152 -18.95 -0.39 9.42
N SER A 153 -18.48 0.01 10.61
CA SER A 153 -19.26 0.79 11.58
C SER A 153 -19.20 2.30 11.37
N MET A 154 -18.49 2.76 10.33
CA MET A 154 -18.29 4.19 10.07
C MET A 154 -19.58 4.99 9.88
N PRO A 155 -20.60 4.50 9.14
CA PRO A 155 -21.87 5.22 9.02
C PRO A 155 -22.62 5.43 10.33
N GLU A 156 -22.40 4.56 11.32
CA GLU A 156 -23.05 4.62 12.64
C GLU A 156 -22.25 5.46 13.63
N ARG A 157 -20.92 5.39 13.55
CA ARG A 157 -20.03 6.13 14.46
C ARG A 157 -19.90 7.59 14.09
N PHE A 158 -19.98 7.92 12.81
CA PHE A 158 -19.74 9.26 12.26
C PHE A 158 -20.87 9.64 11.28
N PRO A 159 -22.13 9.78 11.75
CA PRO A 159 -23.29 10.01 10.87
C PRO A 159 -23.22 11.35 10.14
N GLU A 160 -22.69 12.40 10.76
CA GLU A 160 -22.58 13.74 10.15
C GLU A 160 -21.53 13.75 9.05
N GLU A 161 -20.36 13.19 9.30
CA GLU A 161 -19.27 13.06 8.33
C GLU A 161 -19.68 12.15 7.18
N TRP A 162 -20.44 11.09 7.47
CA TRP A 162 -20.99 10.19 6.47
C TRP A 162 -22.00 10.91 5.56
N ALA A 163 -22.90 11.70 6.10
CA ALA A 163 -23.88 12.48 5.34
C ALA A 163 -23.21 13.53 4.44
N ASN A 164 -22.10 14.11 4.91
CA ASN A 164 -21.30 15.12 4.19
C ASN A 164 -20.19 14.50 3.32
N SER A 165 -20.09 13.16 3.24
CA SER A 165 -19.08 12.50 2.43
C SER A 165 -19.37 12.70 0.94
N GLY A 166 -18.30 12.76 0.14
CA GLY A 166 -18.43 12.83 -1.32
C GLY A 166 -18.92 11.50 -1.95
N LEU A 167 -18.97 10.43 -1.18
CA LEU A 167 -19.44 9.10 -1.60
C LEU A 167 -20.89 8.92 -1.16
N LYS A 168 -21.82 9.18 -2.06
CA LYS A 168 -23.26 8.95 -1.82
C LYS A 168 -23.59 7.49 -2.06
N CYS A 169 -23.31 6.66 -1.08
CA CYS A 169 -23.58 5.23 -1.10
C CYS A 169 -24.54 4.89 0.06
N SER A 170 -25.47 3.96 -0.16
CA SER A 170 -26.31 3.49 0.94
C SER A 170 -25.47 2.74 1.98
N PRO A 171 -25.76 2.86 3.29
CA PRO A 171 -25.02 2.14 4.33
C PRO A 171 -24.97 0.63 4.11
N THR A 172 -26.06 0.06 3.56
CA THR A 172 -26.14 -1.38 3.24
C THR A 172 -25.16 -1.75 2.12
N LEU A 173 -25.15 -1.00 1.03
CA LEU A 173 -24.21 -1.24 -0.08
C LEU A 173 -22.76 -1.09 0.39
N TYR A 174 -22.49 -0.07 1.21
CA TYR A 174 -21.17 0.13 1.80
C TYR A 174 -20.71 -1.08 2.61
N ARG A 175 -21.57 -1.63 3.48
CA ARG A 175 -21.26 -2.84 4.26
C ARG A 175 -20.98 -4.06 3.39
N ILE A 176 -21.79 -4.25 2.33
CA ILE A 176 -21.55 -5.35 1.37
C ILE A 176 -20.17 -5.20 0.71
N LEU A 177 -19.82 -4.00 0.25
CA LEU A 177 -18.51 -3.73 -0.33
C LEU A 177 -17.36 -3.97 0.66
N MET A 178 -17.54 -3.60 1.94
CA MET A 178 -16.55 -3.87 2.98
C MET A 178 -16.38 -5.38 3.23
N VAL A 179 -17.47 -6.15 3.26
CA VAL A 179 -17.41 -7.62 3.38
C VAL A 179 -16.66 -8.24 2.20
N ILE A 180 -16.97 -7.84 0.98
CA ILE A 180 -16.26 -8.30 -0.22
C ILE A 180 -14.76 -7.96 -0.10
N SER A 181 -14.44 -6.74 0.31
CA SER A 181 -13.05 -6.31 0.49
C SER A 181 -12.32 -7.11 1.58
N ILE A 182 -12.98 -7.45 2.68
CA ILE A 182 -12.41 -8.31 3.74
C ILE A 182 -12.11 -9.71 3.18
N ILE A 183 -13.07 -10.32 2.50
CA ILE A 183 -12.90 -11.65 1.90
C ILE A 183 -11.73 -11.63 0.91
N THR A 184 -11.71 -10.67 0.00
CA THR A 184 -10.66 -10.53 -1.01
C THR A 184 -9.28 -10.32 -0.37
N SER A 185 -9.20 -9.48 0.67
CA SER A 185 -7.94 -9.23 1.40
C SER A 185 -7.44 -10.50 2.10
N LEU A 186 -8.32 -11.25 2.77
CA LEU A 186 -7.95 -12.50 3.41
C LEU A 186 -7.53 -13.58 2.41
N MET A 187 -8.23 -13.69 1.28
CA MET A 187 -7.84 -14.60 0.20
C MET A 187 -6.47 -14.24 -0.36
N THR A 188 -6.23 -12.97 -0.65
CA THR A 188 -4.93 -12.51 -1.14
C THR A 188 -3.83 -12.79 -0.13
N SER A 189 -4.04 -12.52 1.15
CA SER A 189 -3.10 -12.84 2.22
C SER A 189 -2.79 -14.34 2.27
N PHE A 190 -3.82 -15.19 2.19
CA PHE A 190 -3.68 -16.64 2.21
C PHE A 190 -2.88 -17.15 0.99
N PHE A 191 -3.25 -16.75 -0.23
CA PHE A 191 -2.53 -17.16 -1.44
C PHE A 191 -1.09 -16.65 -1.46
N SER A 192 -0.85 -15.43 -0.99
CA SER A 192 0.51 -14.91 -0.86
C SER A 192 1.33 -15.72 0.15
N LEU A 193 0.72 -16.18 1.25
CA LEU A 193 1.39 -17.04 2.23
C LEU A 193 1.75 -18.40 1.64
N THR A 194 0.84 -19.01 0.87
CA THR A 194 1.08 -20.33 0.24
C THR A 194 2.10 -20.27 -0.91
N SER A 195 2.34 -19.11 -1.50
CA SER A 195 3.39 -18.92 -2.52
C SER A 195 4.80 -18.85 -1.95
N LEU A 196 4.94 -18.63 -0.65
CA LEU A 196 6.23 -18.56 0.03
C LEU A 196 6.78 -19.96 0.37
N THR A 197 8.10 -20.08 0.40
CA THR A 197 8.73 -21.27 0.98
C THR A 197 8.46 -21.32 2.50
N LEU A 198 8.42 -22.52 3.07
CA LEU A 198 8.10 -22.71 4.48
C LEU A 198 8.93 -21.82 5.44
N PRO A 199 10.26 -21.69 5.28
CA PRO A 199 11.05 -20.79 6.13
C PRO A 199 10.65 -19.32 6.00
N MET A 200 10.34 -18.85 4.77
CA MET A 200 9.91 -17.48 4.52
C MET A 200 8.52 -17.21 5.11
N ALA A 201 7.60 -18.15 4.97
CA ALA A 201 6.26 -18.05 5.55
C ALA A 201 6.33 -17.95 7.08
N ILE A 202 7.10 -18.82 7.73
CA ILE A 202 7.33 -18.78 9.18
C ILE A 202 7.97 -17.46 9.59
N GLY A 203 9.02 -17.01 8.87
CA GLY A 203 9.68 -15.73 9.14
C GLY A 203 8.73 -14.55 9.04
N THR A 204 7.85 -14.52 8.03
CA THR A 204 6.85 -13.48 7.85
C THR A 204 5.83 -13.44 8.98
N VAL A 205 5.33 -14.61 9.40
CA VAL A 205 4.40 -14.72 10.54
C VAL A 205 5.05 -14.27 11.84
N ILE A 206 6.28 -14.73 12.11
CA ILE A 206 7.04 -14.32 13.31
C ILE A 206 7.26 -12.80 13.30
N ALA A 207 7.71 -12.21 12.19
CA ALA A 207 7.91 -10.77 12.06
C ALA A 207 6.61 -10.00 12.32
N THR A 208 5.49 -10.48 11.81
CA THR A 208 4.17 -9.88 12.03
C THR A 208 3.80 -9.94 13.52
N ILE A 209 3.96 -11.08 14.18
CA ILE A 209 3.68 -11.23 15.61
C ILE A 209 4.58 -10.29 16.44
N LEU A 210 5.86 -10.19 16.10
CA LEU A 210 6.79 -9.29 16.80
C LEU A 210 6.36 -7.82 16.70
N ILE A 211 5.84 -7.38 15.54
CA ILE A 211 5.30 -6.03 15.36
C ILE A 211 4.09 -5.83 16.29
N PHE A 212 3.16 -6.78 16.36
CA PHE A 212 2.01 -6.69 17.25
C PHE A 212 2.42 -6.66 18.73
N VAL A 213 3.36 -7.51 19.14
CA VAL A 213 3.89 -7.53 20.52
C VAL A 213 4.58 -6.21 20.86
N TRP A 214 5.37 -5.67 19.92
CA TRP A 214 6.01 -4.36 20.09
C TRP A 214 4.97 -3.25 20.27
N THR A 215 3.97 -3.21 19.41
CA THR A 215 2.90 -2.22 19.44
C THR A 215 2.13 -2.29 20.78
N TRP A 216 1.74 -3.51 21.19
CA TRP A 216 1.09 -3.74 22.49
C TRP A 216 1.95 -3.30 23.67
N TYR A 217 3.25 -3.61 23.65
CA TYR A 217 4.20 -3.19 24.67
C TYR A 217 4.27 -1.66 24.79
N ARG A 218 4.37 -0.97 23.65
CA ARG A 218 4.43 0.51 23.60
C ARG A 218 3.16 1.15 24.17
N MET A 219 1.99 0.61 23.81
CA MET A 219 0.70 1.05 24.37
C MET A 219 0.65 0.85 25.88
N LYS A 220 0.98 -0.35 26.38
CA LYS A 220 0.92 -0.69 27.81
C LYS A 220 1.86 0.18 28.65
N LYS A 221 2.99 0.61 28.09
CA LYS A 221 3.96 1.49 28.77
C LYS A 221 3.56 2.98 28.73
N GLY A 222 2.47 3.35 28.05
CA GLY A 222 2.03 4.73 27.94
C GLY A 222 2.95 5.63 27.10
N TYR A 223 3.72 5.03 26.18
CA TYR A 223 4.57 5.80 25.27
C TYR A 223 3.80 6.41 24.11
N VAL A 224 2.58 5.93 23.86
CA VAL A 224 1.75 6.31 22.74
C VAL A 224 0.75 7.37 23.16
N ASN A 225 0.81 8.54 22.55
CA ASN A 225 -0.20 9.59 22.68
C ASN A 225 -1.18 9.44 21.50
N ILE A 226 -2.36 8.89 21.79
CA ILE A 226 -3.46 8.85 20.82
C ILE A 226 -4.22 10.17 20.98
N THR A 227 -3.80 11.20 20.25
CA THR A 227 -4.65 12.39 20.06
C THR A 227 -5.73 12.00 19.04
N SER A 228 -6.99 12.05 19.47
CA SER A 228 -8.09 11.84 18.53
C SER A 228 -8.08 13.00 17.52
N THR A 229 -8.21 12.68 16.23
CA THR A 229 -8.31 13.70 15.17
C THR A 229 -9.51 14.65 15.34
N THR A 230 -10.41 14.35 16.24
CA THR A 230 -11.53 15.21 16.65
C THR A 230 -11.04 16.46 17.37
N ASP A 231 -9.92 16.38 18.08
CA ASP A 231 -9.36 17.54 18.81
C ASP A 231 -8.60 18.51 17.87
N MET A 232 -8.28 18.10 16.66
CA MET A 232 -7.61 18.96 15.65
C MET A 232 -8.57 19.90 14.93
N SER A 233 -9.89 19.78 15.12
CA SER A 233 -10.89 20.68 14.54
C SER A 233 -11.01 22.03 15.27
N GLU A 234 -10.38 22.15 16.44
CA GLU A 234 -10.41 23.37 17.27
C GLU A 234 -9.12 24.20 17.22
N GLU A 235 -8.12 23.85 16.44
CA GLU A 235 -7.00 24.76 16.22
C GLU A 235 -7.43 25.89 15.28
N PRO A 236 -7.48 27.14 15.77
CA PRO A 236 -7.83 28.26 14.91
C PRO A 236 -6.76 28.45 13.85
N ALA A 237 -7.21 28.68 12.63
CA ALA A 237 -6.37 29.07 11.48
C ALA A 237 -5.64 30.40 11.78
N GLN A 238 -4.58 30.32 12.59
CA GLN A 238 -3.66 31.41 12.87
C GLN A 238 -2.22 30.93 12.77
N ALA A 239 -1.71 30.90 11.56
CA ALA A 239 -0.33 31.31 11.28
C ALA A 239 -0.23 31.62 9.80
N LYS A 240 -0.17 32.90 9.52
CA LYS A 240 0.25 33.47 8.23
C LYS A 240 1.68 33.13 7.92
#